data_0b24e5f683b725c7165d7edfe194786a
#
_entry.id   0b24e5f683b725c7165d7edfe194786a
#
_cell.length_a   1.000
_cell.length_b   1.000
_cell.length_c   1.000
_cell.angle_alpha   90.00
_cell.angle_beta   90.00
_cell.angle_gamma   90.00
#
_symmetry.space_group_name_H-M   'P 1'
#
loop_
_entity.id
_entity.type
_entity.pdbx_description
1 polymer ?
#
loop_
_entity_poly.entity_id
_entity_poly.type
_entity_poly.pdbx_seq_one_letter_code
_entity_poly.pdbx_strand_id
1 'polypeptide(L)'
;MVIKLLLEVMLPLFFYVILGYLFNRLFKLHLRTLTNLLVYLFLPVAVFMKIYDSPLSGKVAGGVLFYLVIQFVAMSLISTVICRWRGIEKSMQGTFANSIALNNSGNLGLPVNALVFKNDPFALSIGVLIVLFQNIMTFTVGVYNAEASVQMKEAIMKMLKLPIIYSVVLGFILQISHVKLNHELVTILNPITESFAPFALITLGAQLAESEKEISWNNLVVSNFLRLIGGPIIAFALIKIFGFEGVIAKALFIGSAFPSSRNSALLSFKGPHANFAAQTVITSTILSSLTLPIVIQLASTFF
;
A
#
# COMPACT_ATOMS: atom_id res chain seq x y z
N MET A 1 -21.36 -0.49 -16.60
CA MET A 1 -20.73 -0.81 -15.29
C MET A 1 -19.31 -0.23 -15.21
N VAL A 2 -18.39 -0.51 -16.16
CA VAL A 2 -17.00 0.03 -16.17
C VAL A 2 -16.94 1.56 -16.14
N ILE A 3 -17.74 2.25 -16.97
CA ILE A 3 -17.78 3.73 -17.01
C ILE A 3 -18.20 4.31 -15.65
N LYS A 4 -19.18 3.69 -14.98
CA LYS A 4 -19.62 4.11 -13.66
C LYS A 4 -18.48 3.98 -12.63
N LEU A 5 -17.74 2.87 -12.67
CA LEU A 5 -16.57 2.63 -11.83
C LEU A 5 -15.44 3.65 -12.07
N LEU A 6 -15.18 3.94 -13.36
CA LEU A 6 -14.20 4.95 -13.74
C LEU A 6 -14.57 6.34 -13.21
N LEU A 7 -15.85 6.73 -13.30
CA LEU A 7 -16.33 8.03 -12.84
C LEU A 7 -16.41 8.10 -11.30
N GLU A 8 -16.92 7.07 -10.64
CA GLU A 8 -17.15 7.11 -9.18
C GLU A 8 -15.89 6.86 -8.36
N VAL A 9 -14.94 6.07 -8.86
CA VAL A 9 -13.73 5.68 -8.10
C VAL A 9 -12.49 6.34 -8.68
N MET A 10 -12.24 6.20 -9.98
CA MET A 10 -10.99 6.66 -10.58
C MET A 10 -10.93 8.19 -10.74
N LEU A 11 -12.03 8.82 -11.13
CA LEU A 11 -12.04 10.28 -11.33
C LEU A 11 -11.71 11.04 -10.03
N PRO A 12 -12.36 10.78 -8.87
CA PRO A 12 -11.96 11.42 -7.61
C PRO A 12 -10.51 11.14 -7.22
N LEU A 13 -10.04 9.90 -7.40
CA LEU A 13 -8.69 9.51 -7.07
C LEU A 13 -7.66 10.29 -7.90
N PHE A 14 -7.82 10.31 -9.23
CA PHE A 14 -6.90 11.05 -10.11
C PHE A 14 -7.02 12.54 -9.94
N PHE A 15 -8.20 13.07 -9.65
CA PHE A 15 -8.38 14.49 -9.36
C PHE A 15 -7.47 14.94 -8.22
N TYR A 16 -7.46 14.24 -7.08
CA TYR A 16 -6.58 14.57 -5.96
C TYR A 16 -5.10 14.37 -6.28
N VAL A 17 -4.74 13.35 -7.03
CA VAL A 17 -3.35 13.11 -7.46
C VAL A 17 -2.87 14.22 -8.41
N ILE A 18 -3.68 14.59 -9.42
CA ILE A 18 -3.37 15.68 -10.35
C ILE A 18 -3.30 17.01 -9.60
N LEU A 19 -4.22 17.26 -8.69
CA LEU A 19 -4.20 18.46 -7.86
C LEU A 19 -2.90 18.58 -7.07
N GLY A 20 -2.46 17.50 -6.40
CA GLY A 20 -1.19 17.45 -5.68
C GLY A 20 0.02 17.67 -6.59
N TYR A 21 0.03 17.07 -7.78
CA TYR A 21 1.06 17.27 -8.79
C TYR A 21 1.16 18.74 -9.22
N LEU A 22 0.03 19.37 -9.57
CA LEU A 22 -0.03 20.76 -9.99
C LEU A 22 0.39 21.71 -8.88
N PHE A 23 -0.12 21.50 -7.64
CA PHE A 23 0.27 22.32 -6.49
C PHE A 23 1.76 22.27 -6.20
N ASN A 24 2.38 21.09 -6.31
CA ASN A 24 3.83 21.00 -6.12
C ASN A 24 4.60 21.71 -7.24
N ARG A 25 4.13 21.61 -8.47
CA ARG A 25 4.75 22.35 -9.60
C ARG A 25 4.65 23.88 -9.45
N LEU A 26 3.54 24.38 -8.92
CA LEU A 26 3.28 25.79 -8.75
C LEU A 26 3.96 26.37 -7.50
N PHE A 27 3.88 25.66 -6.37
CA PHE A 27 4.24 26.19 -5.05
C PHE A 27 5.47 25.54 -4.42
N LYS A 28 6.04 24.51 -5.05
CA LYS A 28 7.22 23.75 -4.54
C LYS A 28 7.01 23.31 -3.09
N LEU A 29 5.99 22.47 -2.88
CA LEU A 29 5.59 22.01 -1.56
C LEU A 29 6.71 21.27 -0.82
N HIS A 30 6.84 21.49 0.48
CA HIS A 30 7.80 20.78 1.30
C HIS A 30 7.33 19.34 1.59
N LEU A 31 7.69 18.38 0.74
CA LEU A 31 7.21 16.99 0.76
C LEU A 31 7.47 16.27 2.09
N ARG A 32 8.55 16.61 2.78
CA ARG A 32 8.86 16.02 4.09
C ARG A 32 7.79 16.36 5.13
N THR A 33 7.30 17.59 5.14
CA THR A 33 6.23 18.03 6.05
C THR A 33 4.93 17.30 5.73
N LEU A 34 4.53 17.23 4.45
CA LEU A 34 3.32 16.50 4.04
C LEU A 34 3.40 15.03 4.44
N THR A 35 4.54 14.39 4.19
CA THR A 35 4.76 12.99 4.55
C THR A 35 4.71 12.77 6.07
N ASN A 36 5.30 13.68 6.86
CA ASN A 36 5.27 13.59 8.32
C ASN A 36 3.85 13.73 8.86
N LEU A 37 3.08 14.70 8.39
CA LEU A 37 1.66 14.84 8.75
C LEU A 37 0.87 13.58 8.39
N LEU A 38 1.08 13.03 7.19
CA LEU A 38 0.42 11.82 6.75
C LEU A 38 0.75 10.62 7.65
N VAL A 39 2.03 10.38 7.94
CA VAL A 39 2.51 9.17 8.65
C VAL A 39 2.31 9.27 10.17
N TYR A 40 2.42 10.47 10.75
CA TYR A 40 2.39 10.64 12.20
C TYR A 40 1.07 11.18 12.76
N LEU A 41 0.18 11.69 11.90
CA LEU A 41 -1.12 12.20 12.32
C LEU A 41 -2.27 11.50 11.58
N PHE A 42 -2.42 11.71 10.28
CA PHE A 42 -3.60 11.26 9.53
C PHE A 42 -3.74 9.74 9.49
N LEU A 43 -2.68 9.03 9.11
CA LEU A 43 -2.69 7.56 8.98
C LEU A 43 -2.96 6.86 10.33
N PRO A 44 -2.28 7.19 11.44
CA PRO A 44 -2.54 6.57 12.73
C PRO A 44 -3.97 6.77 13.21
N VAL A 45 -4.51 7.98 13.09
CA VAL A 45 -5.90 8.29 13.50
C VAL A 45 -6.90 7.53 12.64
N ALA A 46 -6.73 7.57 11.31
CA ALA A 46 -7.60 6.83 10.40
C ALA A 46 -7.59 5.34 10.66
N VAL A 47 -6.40 4.75 10.87
CA VAL A 47 -6.24 3.32 11.18
C VAL A 47 -6.88 2.97 12.51
N PHE A 48 -6.67 3.77 13.55
CA PHE A 48 -7.30 3.58 14.86
C PHE A 48 -8.82 3.54 14.74
N MET A 49 -9.44 4.56 14.15
CA MET A 49 -10.89 4.66 13.99
C MET A 49 -11.47 3.51 13.16
N LYS A 50 -10.80 3.13 12.06
CA LYS A 50 -11.26 2.02 11.20
C LYS A 50 -11.19 0.65 11.89
N ILE A 51 -10.19 0.41 12.73
CA ILE A 51 -10.12 -0.83 13.54
C ILE A 51 -11.14 -0.79 14.69
N TYR A 52 -11.24 0.35 15.38
CA TYR A 52 -12.19 0.53 16.49
C TYR A 52 -13.64 0.28 16.04
N ASP A 53 -14.06 0.82 14.90
CA ASP A 53 -15.41 0.67 14.34
C ASP A 53 -15.64 -0.68 13.62
N SER A 54 -14.61 -1.53 13.54
CA SER A 54 -14.64 -2.73 12.71
C SER A 54 -15.31 -3.92 13.43
N PRO A 55 -16.14 -4.68 12.73
CA PRO A 55 -16.62 -5.98 13.19
C PRO A 55 -15.62 -7.13 12.95
N LEU A 56 -14.31 -6.82 12.79
CA LEU A 56 -13.30 -7.80 12.43
C LEU A 56 -13.01 -8.77 13.58
N SER A 57 -13.27 -10.07 13.37
CA SER A 57 -12.92 -11.10 14.34
C SER A 57 -11.44 -11.49 14.24
N GLY A 58 -10.83 -11.91 15.37
CA GLY A 58 -9.46 -12.40 15.39
C GLY A 58 -9.19 -13.57 14.43
N LYS A 59 -10.18 -14.43 14.19
CA LYS A 59 -10.09 -15.55 13.24
C LYS A 59 -9.93 -15.04 11.80
N VAL A 60 -10.73 -14.05 11.41
CA VAL A 60 -10.63 -13.44 10.07
C VAL A 60 -9.31 -12.70 9.92
N ALA A 61 -8.90 -11.91 10.94
CA ALA A 61 -7.62 -11.22 10.93
C ALA A 61 -6.43 -12.19 10.75
N GLY A 62 -6.43 -13.31 11.51
CA GLY A 62 -5.41 -14.36 11.39
C GLY A 62 -5.36 -15.01 10.00
N GLY A 63 -6.53 -15.33 9.42
CA GLY A 63 -6.63 -15.88 8.07
C GLY A 63 -6.11 -14.93 6.99
N VAL A 64 -6.47 -13.64 7.08
CA VAL A 64 -5.98 -12.58 6.17
C VAL A 64 -4.47 -12.41 6.30
N LEU A 65 -3.93 -12.34 7.51
CA LEU A 65 -2.48 -12.20 7.72
C LEU A 65 -1.72 -13.41 7.20
N PHE A 66 -2.21 -14.62 7.42
CA PHE A 66 -1.60 -15.84 6.87
C PHE A 66 -1.58 -15.82 5.34
N TYR A 67 -2.70 -15.46 4.70
CA TYR A 67 -2.76 -15.26 3.26
C TYR A 67 -1.71 -14.26 2.77
N LEU A 68 -1.59 -13.10 3.42
CA LEU A 68 -0.63 -12.05 3.04
C LEU A 68 0.82 -12.53 3.14
N VAL A 69 1.16 -13.35 4.14
CA VAL A 69 2.47 -14.00 4.24
C VAL A 69 2.73 -14.90 3.03
N ILE A 70 1.79 -15.77 2.69
CA ILE A 70 1.94 -16.68 1.54
C ILE A 70 2.06 -15.90 0.24
N GLN A 71 1.23 -14.88 0.02
CA GLN A 71 1.32 -14.02 -1.16
C GLN A 71 2.68 -13.30 -1.26
N PHE A 72 3.16 -12.75 -0.14
CA PHE A 72 4.47 -12.08 -0.08
C PHE A 72 5.62 -13.05 -0.40
N VAL A 73 5.59 -14.25 0.19
CA VAL A 73 6.59 -15.30 -0.08
C VAL A 73 6.55 -15.72 -1.56
N ALA A 74 5.37 -15.94 -2.12
CA ALA A 74 5.21 -16.29 -3.53
C ALA A 74 5.80 -15.22 -4.46
N MET A 75 5.48 -13.94 -4.23
CA MET A 75 6.02 -12.82 -5.00
C MET A 75 7.55 -12.69 -4.86
N SER A 76 8.08 -12.92 -3.66
CA SER A 76 9.52 -12.90 -3.40
C SER A 76 10.26 -14.06 -4.08
N LEU A 77 9.68 -15.25 -4.09
CA LEU A 77 10.23 -16.41 -4.81
C LEU A 77 10.25 -16.18 -6.32
N ILE A 78 9.15 -15.68 -6.89
CA ILE A 78 9.08 -15.33 -8.31
C ILE A 78 10.13 -14.29 -8.67
N SER A 79 10.29 -13.26 -7.84
CA SER A 79 11.35 -12.27 -8.02
C SER A 79 12.73 -12.93 -8.07
N THR A 80 13.03 -13.84 -7.14
CA THR A 80 14.30 -14.54 -7.09
C THR A 80 14.55 -15.40 -8.34
N VAL A 81 13.53 -16.11 -8.81
CA VAL A 81 13.60 -16.92 -10.04
C VAL A 81 13.88 -16.04 -11.25
N ILE A 82 13.14 -14.92 -11.39
CA ILE A 82 13.33 -13.96 -12.50
C ILE A 82 14.71 -13.31 -12.44
N CYS A 83 15.20 -12.94 -11.25
CA CYS A 83 16.54 -12.38 -11.09
C CYS A 83 17.62 -13.35 -11.59
N ARG A 84 17.51 -14.63 -11.25
CA ARG A 84 18.45 -15.66 -11.71
C ARG A 84 18.36 -15.88 -13.22
N TRP A 85 17.14 -16.01 -13.74
CA TRP A 85 16.92 -16.27 -15.18
C TRP A 85 17.40 -15.11 -16.07
N ARG A 86 17.23 -13.86 -15.61
CA ARG A 86 17.67 -12.68 -16.36
C ARG A 86 19.09 -12.24 -16.05
N GLY A 87 19.81 -12.92 -15.17
CA GLY A 87 21.16 -12.53 -14.76
C GLY A 87 21.23 -11.15 -14.08
N ILE A 88 20.18 -10.76 -13.34
CA ILE A 88 20.17 -9.46 -12.63
C ILE A 88 21.30 -9.46 -11.60
N GLU A 89 22.10 -8.38 -11.61
CA GLU A 89 23.23 -8.20 -10.71
C GLU A 89 22.82 -8.37 -9.24
N LYS A 90 23.63 -9.09 -8.44
CA LYS A 90 23.33 -9.38 -7.02
C LYS A 90 23.00 -8.13 -6.21
N SER A 91 23.71 -7.03 -6.45
CA SER A 91 23.48 -5.73 -5.81
C SER A 91 22.07 -5.17 -6.08
N MET A 92 21.47 -5.48 -7.23
CA MET A 92 20.17 -5.00 -7.66
C MET A 92 19.03 -5.93 -7.26
N GLN A 93 19.29 -7.22 -7.00
CA GLN A 93 18.25 -8.22 -6.75
C GLN A 93 17.32 -7.85 -5.60
N GLY A 94 17.86 -7.31 -4.51
CA GLY A 94 17.07 -6.89 -3.36
C GLY A 94 16.11 -5.72 -3.68
N THR A 95 16.59 -4.70 -4.39
CA THR A 95 15.75 -3.57 -4.84
C THR A 95 14.68 -4.04 -5.83
N PHE A 96 15.02 -4.96 -6.73
CA PHE A 96 14.07 -5.57 -7.67
C PHE A 96 13.01 -6.39 -6.93
N ALA A 97 13.39 -7.19 -5.91
CA ALA A 97 12.46 -7.95 -5.09
C ALA A 97 11.49 -7.03 -4.34
N ASN A 98 11.98 -5.96 -3.75
CA ASN A 98 11.17 -4.95 -3.06
C ASN A 98 10.15 -4.29 -4.01
N SER A 99 10.53 -4.00 -5.24
CA SER A 99 9.65 -3.38 -6.22
C SER A 99 8.46 -4.26 -6.62
N ILE A 100 8.60 -5.58 -6.48
CA ILE A 100 7.57 -6.57 -6.83
C ILE A 100 6.74 -6.96 -5.60
N ALA A 101 7.39 -7.24 -4.45
CA ALA A 101 6.72 -7.81 -3.29
C ALA A 101 6.05 -6.76 -2.39
N LEU A 102 6.58 -5.53 -2.36
CA LEU A 102 6.06 -4.45 -1.51
C LEU A 102 5.17 -3.51 -2.31
N ASN A 103 3.95 -3.26 -1.81
CA ASN A 103 2.98 -2.40 -2.47
C ASN A 103 2.64 -1.12 -1.70
N ASN A 104 2.04 -0.16 -2.40
CA ASN A 104 1.62 1.12 -1.84
C ASN A 104 0.20 1.06 -1.25
N SER A 105 -0.01 0.14 -0.31
CA SER A 105 -1.30 -0.06 0.35
C SER A 105 -1.73 1.10 1.26
N GLY A 106 -0.78 1.85 1.83
CA GLY A 106 -1.07 2.98 2.70
C GLY A 106 -1.57 4.20 1.93
N ASN A 107 -0.68 4.83 1.14
CA ASN A 107 -0.97 6.13 0.52
C ASN A 107 -1.95 6.03 -0.66
N LEU A 108 -1.99 4.90 -1.37
CA LEU A 108 -2.92 4.67 -2.47
C LEU A 108 -4.01 3.66 -2.09
N GLY A 109 -3.64 2.55 -1.45
CA GLY A 109 -4.55 1.43 -1.23
C GLY A 109 -5.70 1.75 -0.30
N LEU A 110 -5.47 2.36 0.86
CA LEU A 110 -6.57 2.75 1.77
C LEU A 110 -7.54 3.75 1.14
N PRO A 111 -7.09 4.84 0.46
CA PRO A 111 -7.98 5.70 -0.31
C PRO A 111 -8.80 4.96 -1.36
N VAL A 112 -8.18 4.07 -2.13
CA VAL A 112 -8.89 3.25 -3.13
C VAL A 112 -9.94 2.36 -2.47
N ASN A 113 -9.59 1.67 -1.38
CA ASN A 113 -10.52 0.84 -0.64
C ASN A 113 -11.70 1.65 -0.09
N ALA A 114 -11.45 2.86 0.44
CA ALA A 114 -12.51 3.74 0.93
C ALA A 114 -13.51 4.11 -0.18
N LEU A 115 -13.04 4.40 -1.38
CA LEU A 115 -13.89 4.71 -2.53
C LEU A 115 -14.63 3.48 -3.06
N VAL A 116 -13.92 2.35 -3.23
CA VAL A 116 -14.50 1.11 -3.80
C VAL A 116 -15.56 0.52 -2.88
N PHE A 117 -15.29 0.47 -1.59
CA PHE A 117 -16.17 -0.13 -0.59
C PHE A 117 -17.08 0.90 0.12
N LYS A 118 -17.13 2.16 -0.39
CA LYS A 118 -18.01 3.22 0.15
C LYS A 118 -17.88 3.38 1.67
N ASN A 119 -16.65 3.37 2.15
CA ASN A 119 -16.30 3.44 3.57
C ASN A 119 -16.87 2.31 4.45
N ASP A 120 -17.19 1.14 3.89
CA ASP A 120 -17.60 -0.02 4.68
C ASP A 120 -16.53 -0.36 5.74
N PRO A 121 -16.85 -0.37 7.04
CA PRO A 121 -15.87 -0.54 8.11
C PRO A 121 -15.15 -1.88 8.07
N PHE A 122 -15.84 -2.96 7.66
CA PHE A 122 -15.24 -4.29 7.58
C PHE A 122 -14.22 -4.38 6.44
N ALA A 123 -14.57 -3.89 5.24
CA ALA A 123 -13.65 -3.85 4.11
C ALA A 123 -12.41 -2.99 4.40
N LEU A 124 -12.63 -1.84 5.04
CA LEU A 124 -11.52 -0.94 5.40
C LEU A 124 -10.57 -1.55 6.43
N SER A 125 -11.09 -2.36 7.36
CA SER A 125 -10.26 -3.07 8.33
C SER A 125 -9.35 -4.10 7.67
N ILE A 126 -9.84 -4.80 6.64
CA ILE A 126 -9.00 -5.69 5.82
C ILE A 126 -7.90 -4.86 5.12
N GLY A 127 -8.26 -3.71 4.57
CA GLY A 127 -7.29 -2.76 4.02
C GLY A 127 -6.22 -2.33 5.02
N VAL A 128 -6.61 -2.06 6.27
CA VAL A 128 -5.68 -1.72 7.36
C VAL A 128 -4.74 -2.89 7.68
N LEU A 129 -5.24 -4.13 7.71
CA LEU A 129 -4.38 -5.31 7.90
C LEU A 129 -3.35 -5.44 6.77
N ILE A 130 -3.75 -5.17 5.53
CA ILE A 130 -2.82 -5.15 4.39
C ILE A 130 -1.73 -4.08 4.61
N VAL A 131 -2.11 -2.87 5.03
CA VAL A 131 -1.15 -1.78 5.31
C VAL A 131 -0.20 -2.14 6.43
N LEU A 132 -0.72 -2.69 7.54
CA LEU A 132 0.08 -3.12 8.67
C LEU A 132 1.11 -4.17 8.25
N PHE A 133 0.65 -5.21 7.54
CA PHE A 133 1.51 -6.26 7.01
C PHE A 133 2.59 -5.68 6.09
N GLN A 134 2.22 -4.83 5.14
CA GLN A 134 3.16 -4.21 4.20
C GLN A 134 4.19 -3.32 4.90
N ASN A 135 3.80 -2.59 5.95
CA ASN A 135 4.77 -1.83 6.75
C ASN A 135 5.75 -2.74 7.49
N ILE A 136 5.26 -3.82 8.11
CA ILE A 136 6.12 -4.81 8.78
C ILE A 136 7.13 -5.38 7.76
N MET A 137 6.67 -5.85 6.61
CA MET A 137 7.54 -6.40 5.56
C MET A 137 8.52 -5.37 5.01
N THR A 138 8.08 -4.12 4.82
CA THR A 138 8.94 -3.03 4.33
C THR A 138 10.10 -2.75 5.31
N PHE A 139 9.80 -2.62 6.60
CA PHE A 139 10.81 -2.28 7.60
C PHE A 139 11.61 -3.48 8.13
N THR A 140 11.28 -4.69 7.72
CA THR A 140 12.06 -5.91 8.01
C THR A 140 12.76 -6.40 6.75
N VAL A 141 12.07 -7.18 5.93
CA VAL A 141 12.62 -7.77 4.69
C VAL A 141 13.01 -6.69 3.68
N GLY A 142 12.22 -5.63 3.55
CA GLY A 142 12.49 -4.53 2.61
C GLY A 142 13.81 -3.83 2.91
N VAL A 143 14.09 -3.54 4.18
CA VAL A 143 15.37 -2.95 4.63
C VAL A 143 16.53 -3.90 4.36
N TYR A 144 16.39 -5.18 4.72
CA TYR A 144 17.39 -6.20 4.47
C TYR A 144 17.74 -6.34 2.97
N ASN A 145 16.74 -6.29 2.12
CA ASN A 145 16.90 -6.35 0.66
C ASN A 145 17.57 -5.09 0.07
N ALA A 146 17.28 -3.90 0.65
CA ALA A 146 17.76 -2.64 0.10
C ALA A 146 19.20 -2.33 0.48
N GLU A 147 19.66 -2.76 1.65
CA GLU A 147 20.93 -2.35 2.20
C GLU A 147 21.52 -3.47 3.08
N ALA A 148 22.50 -4.20 2.54
CA ALA A 148 23.18 -5.29 3.26
C ALA A 148 23.92 -4.83 4.55
N SER A 149 24.09 -3.52 4.77
CA SER A 149 24.79 -2.93 5.92
C SER A 149 23.86 -2.61 7.11
N VAL A 150 22.54 -2.54 6.91
CA VAL A 150 21.59 -2.21 7.99
C VAL A 150 21.33 -3.44 8.86
N GLN A 151 21.61 -3.34 10.14
CA GLN A 151 21.28 -4.40 11.08
C GLN A 151 19.75 -4.54 11.22
N MET A 152 19.25 -5.78 11.16
CA MET A 152 17.82 -6.08 11.33
C MET A 152 17.25 -5.48 12.62
N LYS A 153 18.04 -5.41 13.70
CA LYS A 153 17.66 -4.77 14.96
C LYS A 153 17.28 -3.29 14.77
N GLU A 154 18.07 -2.53 14.01
CA GLU A 154 17.79 -1.11 13.74
C GLU A 154 16.52 -0.93 12.92
N ALA A 155 16.31 -1.80 11.93
CA ALA A 155 15.11 -1.80 11.11
C ALA A 155 13.84 -2.05 11.96
N ILE A 156 13.87 -3.06 12.83
CA ILE A 156 12.79 -3.36 13.78
C ILE A 156 12.56 -2.19 14.75
N MET A 157 13.62 -1.58 15.28
CA MET A 157 13.47 -0.41 16.15
C MET A 157 12.86 0.81 15.45
N LYS A 158 13.18 1.04 14.17
CA LYS A 158 12.53 2.08 13.35
C LYS A 158 11.05 1.77 13.13
N MET A 159 10.72 0.51 12.84
CA MET A 159 9.33 0.04 12.69
C MET A 159 8.53 0.27 13.98
N LEU A 160 9.07 -0.13 15.13
CA LEU A 160 8.40 0.05 16.43
C LEU A 160 8.19 1.52 16.84
N LYS A 161 8.89 2.47 16.21
CA LYS A 161 8.65 3.91 16.41
C LYS A 161 7.49 4.46 15.58
N LEU A 162 6.93 3.68 14.65
CA LEU A 162 5.80 4.13 13.84
C LEU A 162 4.50 4.11 14.64
N PRO A 163 3.77 5.22 14.71
CA PRO A 163 2.55 5.32 15.53
C PRO A 163 1.42 4.40 15.03
N ILE A 164 1.44 4.00 13.77
CA ILE A 164 0.43 3.10 13.18
C ILE A 164 0.31 1.77 13.96
N ILE A 165 1.42 1.23 14.48
CA ILE A 165 1.41 -0.04 15.23
C ILE A 165 0.60 0.12 16.50
N TYR A 166 0.84 1.21 17.24
CA TYR A 166 0.13 1.53 18.48
C TYR A 166 -1.35 1.81 18.21
N SER A 167 -1.66 2.46 17.08
CA SER A 167 -3.04 2.74 16.66
C SER A 167 -3.82 1.45 16.39
N VAL A 168 -3.22 0.47 15.73
CA VAL A 168 -3.84 -0.85 15.50
C VAL A 168 -4.08 -1.57 16.83
N VAL A 169 -3.06 -1.64 17.68
CA VAL A 169 -3.16 -2.34 18.98
C VAL A 169 -4.23 -1.68 19.85
N LEU A 170 -4.23 -0.36 19.98
CA LEU A 170 -5.21 0.37 20.78
C LEU A 170 -6.62 0.21 20.19
N GLY A 171 -6.77 0.30 18.88
CA GLY A 171 -8.05 0.09 18.19
C GLY A 171 -8.63 -1.30 18.48
N PHE A 172 -7.83 -2.35 18.38
CA PHE A 172 -8.26 -3.71 18.72
C PHE A 172 -8.59 -3.90 20.22
N ILE A 173 -7.78 -3.34 21.12
CA ILE A 173 -8.05 -3.42 22.56
C ILE A 173 -9.42 -2.81 22.87
N LEU A 174 -9.70 -1.60 22.41
CA LEU A 174 -10.97 -0.92 22.68
C LEU A 174 -12.15 -1.61 22.00
N GLN A 175 -11.97 -2.12 20.76
CA GLN A 175 -12.97 -2.89 20.05
C GLN A 175 -13.38 -4.16 20.82
N ILE A 176 -12.40 -4.99 21.23
CA ILE A 176 -12.65 -6.26 21.93
C ILE A 176 -13.20 -6.01 23.34
N SER A 177 -12.76 -4.94 24.00
CA SER A 177 -13.25 -4.56 25.33
C SER A 177 -14.61 -3.87 25.29
N HIS A 178 -15.19 -3.64 24.09
CA HIS A 178 -16.46 -2.93 23.90
C HIS A 178 -16.51 -1.55 24.59
N VAL A 179 -15.35 -0.92 24.78
CA VAL A 179 -15.23 0.43 25.37
C VAL A 179 -15.70 1.45 24.36
N LYS A 180 -16.72 2.23 24.72
CA LYS A 180 -17.23 3.31 23.87
C LYS A 180 -16.40 4.58 24.08
N LEU A 181 -15.91 5.13 22.97
CA LEU A 181 -15.32 6.46 22.97
C LEU A 181 -16.40 7.51 23.28
N ASN A 182 -16.04 8.54 24.02
CA ASN A 182 -16.95 9.65 24.25
C ASN A 182 -17.20 10.44 22.96
N HIS A 183 -18.32 11.14 22.91
CA HIS A 183 -18.75 11.87 21.71
C HIS A 183 -17.74 12.95 21.30
N GLU A 184 -17.12 13.63 22.25
CA GLU A 184 -16.15 14.68 22.01
C GLU A 184 -14.90 14.16 21.28
N LEU A 185 -14.37 12.99 21.72
CA LEU A 185 -13.23 12.37 21.03
C LEU A 185 -13.59 11.95 19.61
N VAL A 186 -14.76 11.34 19.40
CA VAL A 186 -15.21 10.95 18.07
C VAL A 186 -15.37 12.17 17.16
N THR A 187 -15.91 13.27 17.68
CA THR A 187 -16.07 14.54 16.95
C THR A 187 -14.73 15.14 16.52
N ILE A 188 -13.66 14.97 17.31
CA ILE A 188 -12.31 15.44 16.97
C ILE A 188 -11.63 14.47 15.98
N LEU A 189 -11.79 13.16 16.14
CA LEU A 189 -11.05 12.17 15.36
C LEU A 189 -11.65 11.93 13.96
N ASN A 190 -12.97 12.05 13.79
CA ASN A 190 -13.63 11.79 12.51
C ASN A 190 -13.18 12.72 11.38
N PRO A 191 -13.09 14.04 11.53
CA PRO A 191 -12.60 14.93 10.46
C PRO A 191 -11.17 14.59 10.03
N ILE A 192 -10.30 14.19 10.97
CA ILE A 192 -8.93 13.75 10.66
C ILE A 192 -8.96 12.44 9.84
N THR A 193 -9.83 11.50 10.24
CA THR A 193 -10.02 10.22 9.54
C THR A 193 -10.53 10.42 8.12
N GLU A 194 -11.50 11.29 7.92
CA GLU A 194 -12.09 11.58 6.61
C GLU A 194 -11.11 12.33 5.69
N SER A 195 -10.29 13.19 6.26
CA SER A 195 -9.26 13.95 5.52
C SER A 195 -8.07 13.08 5.09
N PHE A 196 -7.88 11.89 5.68
CA PHE A 196 -6.73 11.02 5.36
C PHE A 196 -6.65 10.68 3.87
N ALA A 197 -7.75 10.22 3.25
CA ALA A 197 -7.74 9.76 1.87
C ALA A 197 -7.38 10.88 0.87
N PRO A 198 -8.07 12.04 0.85
CA PRO A 198 -7.70 13.14 -0.04
C PRO A 198 -6.29 13.67 0.24
N PHE A 199 -5.88 13.79 1.50
CA PHE A 199 -4.55 14.27 1.85
C PHE A 199 -3.44 13.30 1.40
N ALA A 200 -3.65 11.99 1.53
CA ALA A 200 -2.72 10.97 1.05
C ALA A 200 -2.54 11.02 -0.48
N LEU A 201 -3.63 11.19 -1.23
CA LEU A 201 -3.61 11.27 -2.69
C LEU A 201 -2.97 12.58 -3.19
N ILE A 202 -3.25 13.72 -2.56
CA ILE A 202 -2.58 15.00 -2.84
C ILE A 202 -1.07 14.86 -2.57
N THR A 203 -0.70 14.28 -1.42
CA THR A 203 0.71 14.04 -1.09
C THR A 203 1.38 13.13 -2.12
N LEU A 204 0.72 12.07 -2.58
CA LEU A 204 1.22 11.20 -3.63
C LEU A 204 1.45 11.97 -4.94
N GLY A 205 0.49 12.80 -5.35
CA GLY A 205 0.62 13.64 -6.54
C GLY A 205 1.79 14.62 -6.45
N ALA A 206 1.94 15.27 -5.31
CA ALA A 206 3.06 16.17 -5.05
C ALA A 206 4.43 15.45 -5.14
N GLN A 207 4.49 14.21 -4.68
CA GLN A 207 5.70 13.38 -4.77
C GLN A 207 6.02 12.96 -6.21
N LEU A 208 5.01 12.64 -7.02
CA LEU A 208 5.19 12.32 -8.45
C LEU A 208 5.76 13.51 -9.23
N ALA A 209 5.48 14.75 -8.81
CA ALA A 209 5.98 15.97 -9.46
C ALA A 209 7.50 16.19 -9.29
N GLU A 210 8.14 15.62 -8.26
CA GLU A 210 9.60 15.73 -8.02
C GLU A 210 10.41 14.59 -8.63
N SER A 211 9.76 13.68 -9.32
CA SER A 211 10.43 12.50 -9.85
C SER A 211 11.36 12.80 -11.03
N GLU A 212 12.52 12.12 -11.06
CA GLU A 212 13.51 12.23 -12.13
C GLU A 212 13.02 11.61 -13.45
N LYS A 213 13.51 12.15 -14.59
CA LYS A 213 13.00 11.85 -15.93
C LYS A 213 13.71 10.72 -16.68
N GLU A 214 14.89 10.29 -16.23
CA GLU A 214 15.64 9.24 -16.94
C GLU A 214 15.12 7.85 -16.58
N ILE A 215 14.55 7.15 -17.55
CA ILE A 215 13.92 5.84 -17.36
C ILE A 215 14.76 4.74 -18.01
N SER A 216 15.23 3.78 -17.20
CA SER A 216 15.87 2.55 -17.67
C SER A 216 14.84 1.44 -17.83
N TRP A 217 14.29 1.27 -19.04
CA TRP A 217 13.12 0.44 -19.31
C TRP A 217 13.28 -1.07 -19.06
N ASN A 218 14.47 -1.64 -19.22
CA ASN A 218 14.65 -3.08 -19.32
C ASN A 218 14.11 -3.89 -18.10
N ASN A 219 14.53 -3.54 -16.88
CA ASN A 219 14.06 -4.21 -15.67
C ASN A 219 12.76 -3.61 -15.13
N LEU A 220 12.44 -2.35 -15.48
CA LEU A 220 11.20 -1.68 -15.07
C LEU A 220 9.96 -2.34 -15.65
N VAL A 221 9.99 -2.69 -16.94
CA VAL A 221 8.85 -3.36 -17.60
C VAL A 221 8.53 -4.68 -16.90
N VAL A 222 9.56 -5.49 -16.60
CA VAL A 222 9.38 -6.78 -15.94
C VAL A 222 8.86 -6.60 -14.51
N SER A 223 9.44 -5.65 -13.75
CA SER A 223 8.98 -5.35 -12.39
C SER A 223 7.52 -4.91 -12.38
N ASN A 224 7.15 -3.96 -13.25
CA ASN A 224 5.78 -3.45 -13.35
C ASN A 224 4.79 -4.53 -13.78
N PHE A 225 5.17 -5.38 -14.74
CA PHE A 225 4.35 -6.51 -15.18
C PHE A 225 4.09 -7.51 -14.03
N LEU A 226 5.15 -7.91 -13.33
CA LEU A 226 5.02 -8.82 -12.19
C LEU A 226 4.21 -8.20 -11.05
N ARG A 227 4.39 -6.90 -10.78
CA ARG A 227 3.65 -6.21 -9.71
C ARG A 227 2.17 -6.04 -10.04
N LEU A 228 1.85 -5.53 -11.24
CA LEU A 228 0.49 -5.09 -11.58
C LEU A 228 -0.38 -6.18 -12.21
N ILE A 229 0.24 -7.21 -12.78
CA ILE A 229 -0.45 -8.35 -13.41
C ILE A 229 -0.15 -9.65 -12.69
N GLY A 230 1.10 -9.97 -12.45
CA GLY A 230 1.51 -11.19 -11.74
C GLY A 230 0.95 -11.25 -10.32
N GLY A 231 0.99 -10.11 -9.58
CA GLY A 231 0.41 -10.00 -8.25
C GLY A 231 -1.07 -10.38 -8.18
N PRO A 232 -1.96 -9.78 -8.98
CA PRO A 232 -3.37 -10.17 -9.08
C PRO A 232 -3.60 -11.63 -9.50
N ILE A 233 -2.83 -12.17 -10.45
CA ILE A 233 -2.96 -13.58 -10.87
C ILE A 233 -2.67 -14.52 -9.69
N ILE A 234 -1.58 -14.28 -8.96
CA ILE A 234 -1.22 -15.06 -7.78
C ILE A 234 -2.28 -14.91 -6.69
N ALA A 235 -2.73 -13.67 -6.45
CA ALA A 235 -3.78 -13.39 -5.47
C ALA A 235 -5.06 -14.14 -5.80
N PHE A 236 -5.49 -14.14 -7.06
CA PHE A 236 -6.68 -14.87 -7.50
C PHE A 236 -6.56 -16.37 -7.17
N ALA A 237 -5.43 -16.99 -7.54
CA ALA A 237 -5.18 -18.39 -7.26
C ALA A 237 -5.21 -18.69 -5.75
N LEU A 238 -4.51 -17.88 -4.95
CA LEU A 238 -4.46 -18.06 -3.50
C LEU A 238 -5.82 -17.85 -2.85
N ILE A 239 -6.59 -16.83 -3.25
CA ILE A 239 -7.96 -16.57 -2.74
C ILE A 239 -8.85 -17.79 -2.96
N LYS A 240 -8.80 -18.40 -4.16
CA LYS A 240 -9.55 -19.62 -4.47
C LYS A 240 -9.06 -20.83 -3.65
N ILE A 241 -7.76 -21.00 -3.46
CA ILE A 241 -7.17 -22.09 -2.64
C ILE A 241 -7.58 -21.95 -1.18
N PHE A 242 -7.56 -20.74 -0.63
CA PHE A 242 -7.93 -20.47 0.77
C PHE A 242 -9.44 -20.41 1.00
N GLY A 243 -10.26 -20.37 -0.05
CA GLY A 243 -11.71 -20.31 0.03
C GLY A 243 -12.23 -18.97 0.58
N PHE A 244 -11.50 -17.86 0.33
CA PHE A 244 -12.03 -16.55 0.68
C PHE A 244 -13.10 -16.10 -0.32
N GLU A 245 -14.16 -15.48 0.20
CA GLU A 245 -15.32 -15.04 -0.58
C GLU A 245 -15.74 -13.62 -0.22
N GLY A 246 -16.62 -13.02 -1.01
CA GLY A 246 -17.27 -11.74 -0.74
C GLY A 246 -16.28 -10.59 -0.52
N VAL A 247 -16.52 -9.78 0.50
CA VAL A 247 -15.74 -8.56 0.80
C VAL A 247 -14.27 -8.85 1.06
N ILE A 248 -13.96 -9.96 1.76
CA ILE A 248 -12.58 -10.36 2.07
C ILE A 248 -11.83 -10.63 0.76
N ALA A 249 -12.39 -11.49 -0.10
CA ALA A 249 -11.78 -11.84 -1.38
C ALA A 249 -11.57 -10.60 -2.27
N LYS A 250 -12.58 -9.73 -2.36
CA LYS A 250 -12.49 -8.46 -3.11
C LYS A 250 -11.38 -7.57 -2.60
N ALA A 251 -11.30 -7.35 -1.29
CA ALA A 251 -10.31 -6.47 -0.68
C ALA A 251 -8.88 -7.02 -0.88
N LEU A 252 -8.67 -8.33 -0.73
CA LEU A 252 -7.38 -8.99 -0.97
C LEU A 252 -6.98 -8.93 -2.44
N PHE A 253 -7.92 -9.19 -3.36
CA PHE A 253 -7.67 -9.17 -4.79
C PHE A 253 -7.33 -7.75 -5.28
N ILE A 254 -8.09 -6.73 -4.88
CA ILE A 254 -7.80 -5.32 -5.19
C ILE A 254 -6.47 -4.90 -4.55
N GLY A 255 -6.22 -5.29 -3.29
CA GLY A 255 -4.96 -5.01 -2.58
C GLY A 255 -3.72 -5.57 -3.29
N SER A 256 -3.87 -6.68 -4.00
CA SER A 256 -2.78 -7.28 -4.78
C SER A 256 -2.37 -6.45 -6.00
N ALA A 257 -3.24 -5.59 -6.52
CA ALA A 257 -3.01 -4.77 -7.71
C ALA A 257 -2.43 -3.39 -7.43
N PHE A 258 -2.19 -3.03 -6.17
CA PHE A 258 -1.59 -1.75 -5.85
C PHE A 258 -0.15 -1.65 -6.38
N PRO A 259 0.27 -0.47 -6.85
CA PRO A 259 1.61 -0.25 -7.40
C PRO A 259 2.70 -0.43 -6.34
N SER A 260 3.94 -0.41 -6.76
CA SER A 260 5.11 -0.59 -5.90
C SER A 260 5.15 0.44 -4.76
N SER A 261 5.65 0.00 -3.60
CA SER A 261 5.69 0.82 -2.39
C SER A 261 6.72 1.95 -2.52
N ARG A 262 6.30 3.18 -2.23
CA ARG A 262 7.21 4.32 -2.10
C ARG A 262 8.23 4.14 -0.98
N ASN A 263 7.83 3.52 0.11
CA ASN A 263 8.73 3.29 1.24
C ASN A 263 9.90 2.38 0.83
N SER A 264 9.70 1.44 -0.09
CA SER A 264 10.78 0.61 -0.62
C SER A 264 11.81 1.44 -1.43
N ALA A 265 11.35 2.46 -2.16
CA ALA A 265 12.25 3.39 -2.85
C ALA A 265 13.06 4.26 -1.87
N LEU A 266 12.43 4.72 -0.79
CA LEU A 266 13.12 5.49 0.25
C LEU A 266 14.21 4.67 0.96
N LEU A 267 14.00 3.37 1.15
CA LEU A 267 15.01 2.47 1.71
C LEU A 267 16.24 2.35 0.80
N SER A 268 16.02 2.35 -0.51
CA SER A 268 17.07 2.27 -1.52
C SER A 268 17.74 3.62 -1.83
N PHE A 269 17.27 4.74 -1.26
CA PHE A 269 17.67 6.10 -1.63
C PHE A 269 19.18 6.39 -1.49
N LYS A 270 19.86 5.72 -0.56
CA LYS A 270 21.32 5.82 -0.38
C LYS A 270 22.11 4.75 -1.14
N GLY A 271 21.44 3.82 -1.78
CA GLY A 271 22.04 2.70 -2.50
C GLY A 271 22.29 3.00 -3.99
N PRO A 272 23.09 2.17 -4.66
CA PRO A 272 23.45 2.34 -6.07
C PRO A 272 22.24 2.21 -7.02
N HIS A 273 21.12 1.66 -6.54
CA HIS A 273 19.91 1.40 -7.34
C HIS A 273 18.72 2.30 -6.95
N ALA A 274 18.98 3.44 -6.29
CA ALA A 274 17.96 4.41 -5.89
C ALA A 274 17.09 4.86 -7.07
N ASN A 275 17.71 5.08 -8.21
CA ASN A 275 17.04 5.50 -9.44
C ASN A 275 16.03 4.46 -9.93
N PHE A 276 16.40 3.18 -9.99
CA PHE A 276 15.50 2.10 -10.35
C PHE A 276 14.31 2.00 -9.38
N ALA A 277 14.56 2.08 -8.08
CA ALA A 277 13.51 2.02 -7.07
C ALA A 277 12.51 3.18 -7.21
N ALA A 278 13.00 4.42 -7.41
CA ALA A 278 12.15 5.58 -7.64
C ALA A 278 11.33 5.46 -8.92
N GLN A 279 11.98 5.09 -10.03
CA GLN A 279 11.34 4.89 -11.34
C GLN A 279 10.26 3.81 -11.30
N THR A 280 10.49 2.71 -10.58
CA THR A 280 9.50 1.63 -10.43
C THR A 280 8.24 2.14 -9.72
N VAL A 281 8.39 2.93 -8.65
CA VAL A 281 7.24 3.51 -7.95
C VAL A 281 6.42 4.41 -8.89
N ILE A 282 7.10 5.27 -9.64
CA ILE A 282 6.44 6.22 -10.55
C ILE A 282 5.71 5.48 -11.67
N THR A 283 6.46 4.62 -12.39
CA THR A 283 5.92 3.92 -13.56
C THR A 283 4.80 2.97 -13.16
N SER A 284 4.96 2.22 -12.06
CA SER A 284 3.88 1.35 -11.55
C SER A 284 2.66 2.16 -11.11
N THR A 285 2.84 3.34 -10.50
CA THR A 285 1.72 4.21 -10.09
C THR A 285 0.96 4.72 -11.31
N ILE A 286 1.66 5.17 -12.34
CA ILE A 286 1.03 5.61 -13.60
C ILE A 286 0.32 4.44 -14.27
N LEU A 287 0.97 3.29 -14.42
CA LEU A 287 0.38 2.11 -15.06
C LEU A 287 -0.79 1.53 -14.24
N SER A 288 -0.77 1.68 -12.91
CA SER A 288 -1.90 1.26 -12.07
C SER A 288 -3.18 2.01 -12.38
N SER A 289 -3.11 3.19 -12.98
CA SER A 289 -4.29 3.92 -13.45
C SER A 289 -5.11 3.15 -14.50
N LEU A 290 -4.45 2.27 -15.24
CA LEU A 290 -5.09 1.41 -16.23
C LEU A 290 -5.42 0.03 -15.67
N THR A 291 -4.52 -0.56 -14.88
CA THR A 291 -4.69 -1.95 -14.40
C THR A 291 -5.66 -2.04 -13.22
N LEU A 292 -5.66 -1.06 -12.32
CA LEU A 292 -6.49 -1.09 -11.12
C LEU A 292 -8.00 -1.08 -11.42
N PRO A 293 -8.54 -0.25 -12.35
CA PRO A 293 -9.94 -0.32 -12.74
C PRO A 293 -10.35 -1.70 -13.26
N ILE A 294 -9.47 -2.36 -14.03
CA ILE A 294 -9.70 -3.70 -14.55
C ILE A 294 -9.79 -4.70 -13.39
N VAL A 295 -8.86 -4.64 -12.45
CA VAL A 295 -8.85 -5.54 -11.28
C VAL A 295 -10.07 -5.30 -10.39
N ILE A 296 -10.49 -4.06 -10.15
CA ILE A 296 -11.71 -3.74 -9.40
C ILE A 296 -12.95 -4.32 -10.09
N GLN A 297 -13.02 -4.21 -11.42
CA GLN A 297 -14.11 -4.80 -12.21
C GLN A 297 -14.10 -6.33 -12.10
N LEU A 298 -12.94 -6.97 -12.24
CA LEU A 298 -12.79 -8.42 -12.10
C LEU A 298 -13.14 -8.88 -10.67
N ALA A 299 -12.74 -8.11 -9.64
CA ALA A 299 -13.13 -8.38 -8.25
C ALA A 299 -14.65 -8.42 -8.07
N SER A 300 -15.38 -7.53 -8.72
CA SER A 300 -16.84 -7.47 -8.66
C SER A 300 -17.52 -8.60 -9.44
N THR A 301 -16.80 -9.22 -10.40
CA THR A 301 -17.33 -10.32 -11.22
C THR A 301 -17.06 -11.68 -10.60
N PHE A 302 -15.89 -11.86 -9.95
CA PHE A 302 -15.45 -13.18 -9.48
C PHE A 302 -15.74 -13.45 -8.01
N PHE A 303 -15.99 -12.39 -7.23
CA PHE A 303 -16.21 -12.41 -5.78
C PHE A 303 -17.41 -11.55 -5.37
#